data_bb5830c03364f7d9ab066899330da2be
#
_entry.id   bb5830c03364f7d9ab066899330da2be
#
_cell.length_a   1.000
_cell.length_b   1.000
_cell.length_c   1.000
_cell.angle_alpha   90.00
_cell.angle_beta   90.00
_cell.angle_gamma   90.00
#
_symmetry.space_group_name_H-M   'P 1'
#
loop_
_entity.id
_entity.type
_entity.pdbx_description
1 polymer ?
#
loop_
_entity_poly.entity_id
_entity_poly.type
_entity_poly.pdbx_seq_one_letter_code
_entity_poly.pdbx_strand_id
1 'polypeptide(L)'
;MPRSAKCRRVCQMPSHCRFSPEQPGQKEAVVLTVEEYETVRLMDYLGFNQESAAAQMGVARTTVQRIYAQARRKLSIFLVEGRPLTIGGGSYTLCPRREGQGCRGCGGCHASKRKDAST
;
A
#
# COMPACT_ATOMS: atom_id res chain seq x y z
N MET A 1 -1.29 -0.14 -27.26
CA MET A 1 -1.67 0.00 -26.45
C MET A 1 -0.91 0.36 -25.73
N PRO A 2 -1.00 0.98 -25.53
CA PRO A 2 -0.19 1.26 -24.70
C PRO A 2 -0.27 0.33 -23.83
N ARG A 3 0.43 -0.06 -23.47
CA ARG A 3 0.34 -0.85 -22.64
C ARG A 3 -0.24 -0.30 -21.57
N SER A 4 -1.18 -0.75 -21.19
CA SER A 4 -1.80 -0.34 -20.06
C SER A 4 -0.87 -0.48 -18.94
N ALA A 5 -1.13 0.18 -17.89
CA ALA A 5 -0.34 0.11 -16.72
C ALA A 5 -0.32 -1.30 -16.24
N LYS A 6 0.87 -1.77 -15.89
CA LYS A 6 0.99 -3.06 -15.35
C LYS A 6 0.29 -3.10 -14.05
N CYS A 7 -0.44 -4.11 -13.80
CA CYS A 7 -1.11 -4.26 -12.51
C CYS A 7 -0.08 -4.49 -11.43
N ARG A 8 -0.21 -3.81 -10.33
CA ARG A 8 0.69 -3.95 -9.20
C ARG A 8 0.15 -5.03 -8.29
N ARG A 9 1.04 -5.87 -7.81
CA ARG A 9 0.61 -6.94 -6.93
C ARG A 9 0.43 -6.43 -5.52
N VAL A 10 -0.63 -6.84 -4.89
CA VAL A 10 -0.94 -6.47 -3.52
C VAL A 10 -1.12 -7.76 -2.75
N CYS A 11 -0.39 -7.93 -1.67
CA CYS A 11 -0.46 -9.15 -0.87
C CYS A 11 -1.58 -9.12 0.13
N GLN A 12 -1.86 -7.97 0.68
CA GLN A 12 -2.91 -7.87 1.68
C GLN A 12 -3.76 -6.66 1.42
N MET A 13 -5.04 -6.87 1.39
CA MET A 13 -5.97 -5.75 1.32
C MET A 13 -6.06 -5.09 2.68
N PRO A 14 -6.34 -3.80 2.72
CA PRO A 14 -6.47 -3.13 4.01
C PRO A 14 -7.67 -3.65 4.77
N SER A 15 -7.45 -3.90 6.05
CA SER A 15 -8.53 -4.31 6.93
C SER A 15 -9.35 -3.12 7.36
N HIS A 16 -8.74 -1.96 7.36
CA HIS A 16 -9.41 -0.74 7.77
C HIS A 16 -9.34 0.22 6.61
N CYS A 17 -10.48 0.59 6.08
CA CYS A 17 -10.52 1.39 4.86
C CYS A 17 -11.00 2.81 5.07
N ARG A 18 -11.37 3.16 6.28
CA ARG A 18 -11.85 4.50 6.55
C ARG A 18 -11.32 5.00 7.85
N PHE A 19 -10.82 6.22 7.81
CA PHE A 19 -10.32 6.89 9.00
C PHE A 19 -10.90 8.28 9.00
N SER A 20 -11.29 8.74 10.15
CA SER A 20 -11.93 10.03 10.23
C SER A 20 -11.52 10.73 11.52
N PRO A 21 -11.34 12.03 11.48
CA PRO A 21 -11.04 12.73 12.73
C PRO A 21 -12.23 12.61 13.68
N GLU A 22 -11.94 12.72 14.93
CA GLU A 22 -12.96 12.58 15.95
C GLU A 22 -14.06 13.60 15.73
N GLN A 23 -13.70 14.80 15.30
CA GLN A 23 -14.67 15.79 14.97
C GLN A 23 -14.57 16.11 13.50
N PRO A 24 -15.27 15.35 12.68
CA PRO A 24 -15.15 15.55 11.24
C PRO A 24 -15.71 16.88 10.83
N GLY A 25 -15.02 17.54 9.94
CA GLY A 25 -15.51 18.75 9.34
C GLY A 25 -16.23 18.43 8.05
N GLN A 26 -16.19 19.38 7.15
CA GLN A 26 -16.84 19.18 5.87
C GLN A 26 -15.86 19.01 4.75
N LYS A 27 -14.62 18.75 5.07
CA LYS A 27 -13.62 18.58 4.05
C LYS A 27 -13.78 17.23 3.39
N GLU A 28 -13.40 17.20 2.14
CA GLU A 28 -13.49 15.95 1.40
C GLU A 28 -12.46 14.98 1.85
N ALA A 29 -12.77 13.71 1.72
CA ALA A 29 -11.85 12.67 2.12
C ALA A 29 -10.67 12.61 1.17
N VAL A 30 -9.52 12.25 1.71
CA VAL A 30 -8.36 11.91 0.92
C VAL A 30 -8.52 10.45 0.53
N VAL A 31 -8.31 10.13 -0.74
CA VAL A 31 -8.44 8.76 -1.20
C VAL A 31 -7.06 8.20 -1.45
N LEU A 32 -6.72 7.18 -0.69
CA LEU A 32 -5.46 6.48 -0.85
C LEU A 32 -5.77 5.22 -1.64
N THR A 33 -5.10 5.02 -2.75
CA THR A 33 -5.38 3.83 -3.55
C THR A 33 -4.80 2.61 -2.85
N VAL A 34 -5.27 1.44 -3.26
CA VAL A 34 -4.81 0.21 -2.62
C VAL A 34 -3.32 0.01 -2.87
N GLU A 35 -2.83 0.34 -4.06
CA GLU A 35 -1.40 0.18 -4.29
C GLU A 35 -0.59 1.19 -3.49
N GLU A 36 -1.14 2.36 -3.22
CA GLU A 36 -0.46 3.30 -2.33
C GLU A 36 -0.42 2.76 -0.92
N TYR A 37 -1.51 2.18 -0.48
CA TYR A 37 -1.56 1.55 0.82
C TYR A 37 -0.51 0.44 0.90
N GLU A 38 -0.43 -0.40 -0.12
CA GLU A 38 0.51 -1.50 -0.12
C GLU A 38 1.94 -1.01 -0.07
N THR A 39 2.24 0.06 -0.79
CA THR A 39 3.59 0.59 -0.75
C THR A 39 3.97 1.07 0.64
N VAL A 40 3.05 1.75 1.31
CA VAL A 40 3.29 2.20 2.67
C VAL A 40 3.44 1.00 3.61
N ARG A 41 2.59 0.00 3.42
CA ARG A 41 2.66 -1.19 4.26
C ARG A 41 4.02 -1.87 4.12
N LEU A 42 4.48 -2.03 2.90
CA LEU A 42 5.75 -2.70 2.67
C LEU A 42 6.92 -1.89 3.17
N MET A 43 6.94 -0.61 2.85
CA MET A 43 8.13 0.17 3.13
C MET A 43 8.16 0.74 4.55
N ASP A 44 7.04 1.26 5.00
CA ASP A 44 7.04 1.92 6.30
C ASP A 44 6.66 1.00 7.43
N TYR A 45 5.78 0.06 7.19
CA TYR A 45 5.34 -0.83 8.25
C TYR A 45 6.24 -2.06 8.33
N LEU A 46 6.57 -2.68 7.21
CA LEU A 46 7.40 -3.87 7.21
C LEU A 46 8.89 -3.58 7.05
N GLY A 47 9.24 -2.38 6.63
CA GLY A 47 10.65 -2.03 6.53
C GLY A 47 11.34 -2.44 5.25
N PHE A 48 10.59 -2.68 4.21
CA PHE A 48 11.18 -3.03 2.91
C PHE A 48 11.88 -1.81 2.33
N ASN A 49 12.95 -2.05 1.59
CA ASN A 49 13.53 -0.96 0.82
C ASN A 49 12.81 -0.89 -0.53
N GLN A 50 13.22 0.04 -1.36
CA GLN A 50 12.51 0.26 -2.62
C GLN A 50 12.63 -0.94 -3.54
N GLU A 51 13.78 -1.58 -3.55
CA GLU A 51 13.98 -2.72 -4.42
C GLU A 51 13.14 -3.89 -3.99
N SER A 52 13.08 -4.16 -2.72
CA SER A 52 12.26 -5.25 -2.21
C SER A 52 10.79 -4.98 -2.46
N ALA A 53 10.37 -3.77 -2.23
CA ALA A 53 8.98 -3.42 -2.47
C ALA A 53 8.64 -3.54 -3.94
N ALA A 54 9.54 -3.11 -4.80
CA ALA A 54 9.30 -3.19 -6.24
C ALA A 54 9.18 -4.65 -6.69
N ALA A 55 10.04 -5.51 -6.17
CA ALA A 55 10.00 -6.91 -6.52
C ALA A 55 8.68 -7.53 -6.03
N GLN A 56 8.29 -7.19 -4.83
CA GLN A 56 7.06 -7.71 -4.25
C GLN A 56 5.86 -7.29 -5.08
N MET A 57 5.82 -6.07 -5.52
CA MET A 57 4.69 -5.54 -6.24
C MET A 57 4.78 -5.79 -7.74
N GLY A 58 5.90 -6.31 -8.21
CA GLY A 58 6.05 -6.63 -9.61
C GLY A 58 6.15 -5.41 -10.50
N VAL A 59 6.79 -4.36 -10.02
CA VAL A 59 6.93 -3.13 -10.78
C VAL A 59 8.36 -2.64 -10.69
N ALA A 60 8.67 -1.64 -11.47
CA ALA A 60 10.00 -1.04 -11.44
C ALA A 60 10.18 -0.23 -10.16
N ARG A 61 11.43 -0.08 -9.77
CA ARG A 61 11.74 0.70 -8.58
C ARG A 61 11.25 2.14 -8.70
N THR A 62 11.38 2.72 -9.90
CA THR A 62 10.91 4.09 -10.10
C THR A 62 9.41 4.20 -9.93
N THR A 63 8.69 3.14 -10.28
CA THR A 63 7.25 3.14 -10.06
C THR A 63 6.94 3.14 -8.57
N VAL A 64 7.68 2.36 -7.79
CA VAL A 64 7.49 2.35 -6.35
C VAL A 64 7.79 3.74 -5.79
N GLN A 65 8.83 4.38 -6.26
CA GLN A 65 9.17 5.71 -5.77
C GLN A 65 8.03 6.69 -6.01
N ARG A 66 7.44 6.62 -7.19
CA ARG A 66 6.36 7.52 -7.52
C ARG A 66 5.12 7.24 -6.70
N ILE A 67 4.77 5.97 -6.56
CA ILE A 67 3.60 5.60 -5.77
C ILE A 67 3.82 5.99 -4.31
N TYR A 68 4.99 5.75 -3.80
CA TYR A 68 5.30 6.06 -2.42
C TYR A 68 5.26 7.56 -2.16
N ALA A 69 5.80 8.35 -3.08
CA ALA A 69 5.77 9.79 -2.91
C ALA A 69 4.33 10.31 -2.88
N GLN A 70 3.49 9.77 -3.74
CA GLN A 70 2.10 10.18 -3.76
C GLN A 70 1.38 9.74 -2.49
N ALA A 71 1.68 8.55 -2.02
CA ALA A 71 1.06 8.05 -0.81
C ALA A 71 1.42 8.92 0.38
N ARG A 72 2.68 9.28 0.49
CA ARG A 72 3.11 10.08 1.63
C ARG A 72 2.53 11.48 1.58
N ARG A 73 2.39 12.03 0.39
CA ARG A 73 1.77 13.34 0.29
C ARG A 73 0.32 13.28 0.73
N LYS A 74 -0.40 12.24 0.32
CA LYS A 74 -1.79 12.11 0.71
C LYS A 74 -1.92 11.94 2.21
N LEU A 75 -1.02 11.16 2.80
CA LEU A 75 -1.06 10.96 4.24
C LEU A 75 -0.76 12.25 4.97
N SER A 76 0.13 13.08 4.44
CA SER A 76 0.42 14.34 5.08
C SER A 76 -0.79 15.29 5.02
N ILE A 77 -1.50 15.27 3.91
CA ILE A 77 -2.70 16.09 3.79
C ILE A 77 -3.75 15.62 4.78
N PHE A 78 -3.94 14.31 4.87
CA PHE A 78 -4.87 13.73 5.82
C PHE A 78 -4.53 14.16 7.25
N LEU A 79 -3.26 14.06 7.61
CA LEU A 79 -2.85 14.35 8.98
C LEU A 79 -2.91 15.84 9.30
N VAL A 80 -2.38 16.64 8.39
CA VAL A 80 -2.24 18.06 8.69
C VAL A 80 -3.57 18.78 8.59
N GLU A 81 -4.36 18.42 7.59
CA GLU A 81 -5.61 19.11 7.38
C GLU A 81 -6.79 18.49 8.12
N GLY A 82 -6.58 17.33 8.72
CA GLY A 82 -7.66 16.68 9.45
C GLY A 82 -8.78 16.18 8.56
N ARG A 83 -8.46 15.76 7.36
CA ARG A 83 -9.47 15.25 6.45
C ARG A 83 -9.71 13.78 6.72
N PRO A 84 -10.90 13.29 6.38
CA PRO A 84 -11.08 11.85 6.44
C PRO A 84 -10.21 11.16 5.39
N LEU A 85 -9.92 9.91 5.61
CA LEU A 85 -9.12 9.12 4.68
C LEU A 85 -9.89 7.86 4.33
N THR A 86 -9.99 7.56 3.05
CA THR A 86 -10.54 6.28 2.62
C THR A 86 -9.51 5.58 1.77
N ILE A 87 -9.49 4.27 1.83
CA ILE A 87 -8.54 3.48 1.07
C ILE A 87 -9.32 2.61 0.11
N GLY A 88 -9.06 2.75 -1.16
CA GLY A 88 -9.74 1.94 -2.14
C GLY A 88 -9.39 2.38 -3.53
N GLY A 89 -9.72 1.56 -4.50
CA GLY A 89 -9.49 1.87 -5.90
C GLY A 89 -8.06 1.70 -6.31
N GLY A 90 -7.76 2.14 -7.50
CA GLY A 90 -6.42 2.04 -8.04
C GLY A 90 -6.27 0.84 -8.94
N SER A 91 -5.05 0.66 -9.43
CA SER A 91 -4.72 -0.45 -10.32
C SER A 91 -3.88 -1.45 -9.57
N TYR A 92 -4.44 -2.60 -9.28
CA TYR A 92 -3.70 -3.61 -8.55
C TYR A 92 -4.29 -4.98 -8.82
N THR A 93 -3.51 -6.00 -8.51
CA THR A 93 -3.95 -7.38 -8.57
C THR A 93 -3.61 -8.01 -7.25
N LEU A 94 -4.60 -8.63 -6.64
CA LEU A 94 -4.36 -9.27 -5.37
C LEU A 94 -3.58 -10.56 -5.62
N CYS A 95 -2.57 -10.82 -4.80
CA CYS A 95 -1.80 -12.03 -4.94
C CYS A 95 -2.69 -13.24 -4.77
N PRO A 96 -2.60 -14.19 -5.69
CA PRO A 96 -3.41 -15.39 -5.59
C PRO A 96 -2.75 -16.33 -4.58
N ARG A 97 -3.21 -16.32 -3.37
CA ARG A 97 -2.68 -17.21 -2.38
C ARG A 97 -3.83 -17.87 -1.68
N ARG A 98 -3.58 -19.08 -1.14
CA ARG A 98 -4.60 -19.73 -0.43
C ARG A 98 -4.52 -19.35 0.96
N GLU A 99 -5.59 -19.49 1.62
CA GLU A 99 -5.68 -19.19 3.00
C GLU A 99 -4.69 -19.99 3.76
N GLY A 100 -3.97 -19.39 4.64
CA GLY A 100 -3.00 -20.10 5.45
C GLY A 100 -1.65 -20.30 4.81
N GLN A 101 -1.50 -19.86 3.60
CA GLN A 101 -0.22 -19.99 2.90
C GLN A 101 0.29 -18.64 2.55
N GLY A 102 1.57 -18.51 2.49
CA GLY A 102 2.16 -17.26 2.05
C GLY A 102 2.01 -17.06 0.57
N CYS A 103 2.36 -15.90 0.09
CA CYS A 103 2.30 -15.61 -1.31
C CYS A 103 3.46 -16.28 -2.01
N ARG A 104 3.10 -17.13 -3.02
CA ARG A 104 4.11 -17.73 -3.73
C ARG A 104 4.75 -16.74 -4.59
N GLY A 105 5.93 -16.64 -4.74
CA GLY A 105 6.58 -15.72 -5.61
C GLY A 105 6.70 -14.32 -5.09
N CYS A 106 6.25 -14.05 -3.92
CA CYS A 106 6.51 -12.76 -3.34
C CYS A 106 7.00 -13.01 -1.93
N GLY A 107 7.99 -12.30 -1.54
CA GLY A 107 8.54 -12.52 -0.23
C GLY A 107 7.88 -11.73 0.86
N GLY A 108 6.92 -10.92 0.49
CA GLY A 108 6.38 -9.99 1.46
C GLY A 108 5.69 -10.62 2.63
N CYS A 109 4.92 -11.65 2.35
CA CYS A 109 4.18 -12.28 3.42
C CYS A 109 5.10 -12.96 4.39
N HIS A 110 6.17 -13.54 3.90
CA HIS A 110 7.12 -14.17 4.77
C HIS A 110 7.95 -13.13 5.51
N ALA A 111 8.29 -12.08 4.83
CA ALA A 111 9.04 -11.03 5.47
C ALA A 111 8.23 -10.42 6.60
N SER A 112 6.96 -10.38 6.41
CA SER A 112 6.09 -9.85 7.43
C SER A 112 6.24 -10.64 8.72
N LYS A 113 6.30 -11.94 8.61
CA LYS A 113 6.45 -12.73 9.80
C LYS A 113 7.76 -12.50 10.46
N ARG A 114 8.81 -12.39 9.70
CA ARG A 114 10.08 -12.16 10.31
C ARG A 114 10.11 -10.81 10.97
N LYS A 115 9.49 -9.86 10.35
CA LYS A 115 9.46 -8.55 10.91
C LYS A 115 8.77 -8.54 12.23
N ASP A 116 7.69 -9.22 12.31
CA ASP A 116 6.97 -9.29 13.55
C ASP A 116 7.83 -9.89 14.62
N ALA A 117 8.56 -10.89 14.29
CA ALA A 117 9.40 -11.53 15.28
C ALA A 117 10.47 -10.58 15.76
N SER A 118 10.92 -9.70 14.91
CA SER A 118 12.00 -8.85 15.32
C SER A 118 11.55 -7.68 16.16
N THR A 119 10.32 -7.41 16.16
CA THR A 119 9.89 -6.35 17.03
C THR A 119 9.44 -6.89 18.34
#